data_51e5b8dccbe2e316dd588abf7b2c39be
#
_entry.id   51e5b8dccbe2e316dd588abf7b2c39be
#
_cell.length_a   1.000
_cell.length_b   1.000
_cell.length_c   1.000
_cell.angle_alpha   90.00
_cell.angle_beta   90.00
_cell.angle_gamma   90.00
#
_symmetry.space_group_name_H-M   'P 1'
#
loop_
_entity.id
_entity.type
_entity.pdbx_description
1 polymer ?
#
loop_
_entity_poly.entity_id
_entity_poly.type
_entity_poly.pdbx_seq_one_letter_code
_entity_poly.pdbx_strand_id
1 'polypeptide(L)'
;MKRFFILLVVLGVIAGGGMFVVPHFAPQLVPSWSGDSRAELNHAEPKAEAALPPAVSIIMATQADFTEMVTVSGSLVPRDEILVAPEVEGFRVLELRVDEGDRVKKGDVLAILVQESLDAQLAQKEAMLARWEAAISQSESQIADMTAKLAEARANFERAKPLKNSGYLSGTTFDQRQAAAKSAEAQLAAARGGMQLAQAEKAQVEAQRRELLWKRSNTDVRAPADGLISRRTARIGGMAAGAGEPMFRIVARSEIELDAEVIETELAKVTTGKKARINVAGVGDVEGTVRLVSPEVDKLTRLGRVRIFLGDDPRLRIGSFARGAIETAQSHGIGVPSSAVVFEHGGAFVQIVRDGRVVRRNVKPGLIARGLVEVKEGLSEGDVVVARAGTFLRDGDAVRTVGPDPKISEAR
;
A
#
# COMPACT_ATOMS: atom_id res chain seq x y z
N MET A 1 25.41 20.17 32.55
CA MET A 1 26.75 19.92 33.15
C MET A 1 27.58 19.14 32.14
N LYS A 2 28.73 19.78 31.74
CA LYS A 2 30.04 19.18 31.42
C LYS A 2 30.03 18.20 30.23
N ARG A 3 30.80 18.27 29.20
CA ARG A 3 32.00 19.05 28.79
C ARG A 3 32.20 18.69 27.32
N PHE A 4 32.30 19.59 26.34
CA PHE A 4 33.47 20.40 26.02
C PHE A 4 34.73 19.61 25.67
N PHE A 5 35.31 20.04 24.52
CA PHE A 5 36.71 19.87 24.08
C PHE A 5 36.92 18.71 23.10
N ILE A 6 37.57 18.82 21.96
CA ILE A 6 38.77 19.60 21.53
C ILE A 6 38.86 19.41 20.02
N LEU A 7 39.17 20.26 19.21
CA LEU A 7 40.16 21.26 18.84
C LEU A 7 40.54 21.02 17.39
N LEU A 8 40.43 21.91 16.44
CA LEU A 8 41.32 23.06 16.15
C LEU A 8 42.81 22.72 16.06
N VAL A 9 43.38 23.24 14.97
CA VAL A 9 44.80 23.33 14.60
C VAL A 9 45.21 22.26 13.59
N VAL A 10 45.55 22.56 12.35
CA VAL A 10 46.73 23.36 11.97
C VAL A 10 46.51 24.07 10.64
N LEU A 11 46.63 25.38 10.69
CA LEU A 11 47.00 26.25 9.58
C LEU A 11 48.54 26.20 9.46
N GLY A 12 49.05 25.96 8.27
CA GLY A 12 50.49 25.98 8.01
C GLY A 12 50.78 26.45 6.57
N VAL A 13 51.05 27.73 6.49
CA VAL A 13 51.62 28.46 5.35
C VAL A 13 52.98 27.86 4.98
N ILE A 14 53.20 27.56 3.70
CA ILE A 14 54.54 27.76 3.11
C ILE A 14 54.35 28.27 1.69
N ALA A 15 54.60 29.54 1.54
CA ALA A 15 54.96 30.17 0.29
C ALA A 15 56.41 29.76 -0.03
N GLY A 16 56.64 29.26 -1.21
CA GLY A 16 57.98 28.90 -1.63
C GLY A 16 58.04 28.73 -3.15
N GLY A 17 58.55 29.76 -3.79
CA GLY A 17 58.76 29.86 -5.24
C GLY A 17 59.63 28.75 -5.80
N GLY A 18 59.28 28.35 -6.98
CA GLY A 18 60.04 27.45 -7.84
C GLY A 18 59.89 27.90 -9.28
N MET A 19 60.64 28.88 -9.63
CA MET A 19 60.93 29.43 -10.94
C MET A 19 61.60 28.31 -11.76
N PHE A 20 60.87 27.70 -12.68
CA PHE A 20 61.51 26.74 -13.60
C PHE A 20 61.82 27.44 -14.90
N VAL A 21 63.10 27.57 -15.13
CA VAL A 21 63.82 28.11 -16.28
C VAL A 21 63.53 27.31 -17.53
N VAL A 22 63.06 27.98 -18.54
CA VAL A 22 63.01 27.50 -19.93
C VAL A 22 64.39 27.61 -20.52
N PRO A 23 65.03 26.55 -21.00
CA PRO A 23 66.26 26.74 -21.80
C PRO A 23 65.89 27.11 -23.25
N HIS A 24 66.29 28.32 -23.60
CA HIS A 24 66.45 28.77 -24.97
C HIS A 24 67.55 27.93 -25.64
N PHE A 25 67.23 27.21 -26.71
CA PHE A 25 68.23 26.76 -27.65
C PHE A 25 68.05 27.50 -28.94
N ALA A 26 69.04 28.27 -29.24
CA ALA A 26 69.21 29.07 -30.43
C ALA A 26 69.54 28.21 -31.67
N PRO A 27 69.26 28.76 -32.87
CA PRO A 27 69.44 28.02 -34.12
C PRO A 27 70.88 28.10 -34.63
N GLN A 28 71.41 27.02 -35.15
CA GLN A 28 72.60 27.14 -35.98
C GLN A 28 72.57 26.20 -37.18
N LEU A 29 72.84 26.85 -38.28
CA LEU A 29 73.53 26.36 -39.48
C LEU A 29 72.69 25.63 -40.55
N VAL A 30 72.28 26.47 -41.47
CA VAL A 30 72.01 26.06 -42.88
C VAL A 30 73.28 26.11 -43.67
N PRO A 31 73.68 25.07 -44.39
CA PRO A 31 74.63 25.21 -45.48
C PRO A 31 73.83 25.52 -46.76
N SER A 32 74.18 26.65 -47.35
CA SER A 32 73.79 27.01 -48.70
C SER A 32 74.48 26.12 -49.69
N TRP A 33 73.76 25.46 -50.57
CA TRP A 33 74.27 24.92 -51.78
C TRP A 33 73.42 25.40 -52.93
N SER A 34 74.01 26.34 -53.68
CA SER A 34 73.59 26.77 -54.97
C SER A 34 73.98 25.69 -56.00
N GLY A 35 72.99 25.29 -56.77
CA GLY A 35 73.23 24.40 -57.93
C GLY A 35 71.99 24.48 -58.83
N ASP A 36 72.10 25.40 -59.85
CA ASP A 36 71.22 25.43 -60.97
C ASP A 36 71.14 24.07 -61.67
N SER A 37 69.94 23.55 -61.82
CA SER A 37 69.61 22.59 -62.89
C SER A 37 68.14 22.65 -63.17
N ARG A 38 67.78 23.47 -64.18
CA ARG A 38 66.45 23.39 -64.81
C ARG A 38 66.34 22.01 -65.46
N ALA A 39 65.52 21.16 -64.84
CA ALA A 39 64.92 20.01 -65.52
C ALA A 39 63.41 20.30 -65.61
N GLU A 40 62.95 20.48 -66.79
CA GLU A 40 61.50 20.51 -67.09
C GLU A 40 60.88 19.15 -66.71
N LEU A 41 60.19 19.13 -65.58
CA LEU A 41 59.31 17.98 -65.22
C LEU A 41 57.93 18.30 -65.76
N ASN A 42 57.62 17.64 -66.82
CA ASN A 42 56.29 17.51 -67.40
C ASN A 42 55.36 16.99 -66.34
N HIS A 43 54.54 17.87 -65.71
CA HIS A 43 53.49 17.50 -64.80
C HIS A 43 52.33 16.90 -65.60
N ALA A 44 52.34 15.60 -65.81
CA ALA A 44 51.13 14.86 -66.08
C ALA A 44 50.22 14.99 -64.86
N GLU A 45 49.13 15.73 -64.99
CA GLU A 45 48.05 15.74 -63.99
C GLU A 45 47.66 14.29 -63.65
N PRO A 46 47.69 13.87 -62.37
CA PRO A 46 47.15 12.59 -62.04
C PRO A 46 45.65 12.64 -62.29
N LYS A 47 45.22 11.88 -63.29
CA LYS A 47 43.82 11.58 -63.53
C LYS A 47 43.22 11.13 -62.23
N ALA A 48 42.36 11.98 -61.58
CA ALA A 48 41.71 11.66 -60.33
C ALA A 48 40.99 10.32 -60.51
N GLU A 49 41.53 9.30 -59.92
CA GLU A 49 40.89 8.00 -59.79
C GLU A 49 39.60 8.27 -59.03
N ALA A 50 38.47 8.07 -59.69
CA ALA A 50 37.14 8.33 -59.10
C ALA A 50 37.07 7.55 -57.78
N ALA A 51 37.09 8.25 -56.65
CA ALA A 51 37.00 7.67 -55.34
C ALA A 51 35.75 6.77 -55.30
N LEU A 52 36.01 5.50 -55.02
CA LEU A 52 34.90 4.54 -54.91
C LEU A 52 33.87 5.04 -53.90
N PRO A 53 32.56 4.96 -54.23
CA PRO A 53 31.51 5.39 -53.32
C PRO A 53 31.69 4.75 -51.93
N PRO A 54 31.47 5.47 -50.84
CA PRO A 54 31.60 4.93 -49.48
C PRO A 54 30.69 3.71 -49.28
N ALA A 55 31.25 2.69 -48.66
CA ALA A 55 30.50 1.47 -48.34
C ALA A 55 29.63 1.70 -47.08
N VAL A 56 28.36 1.41 -47.18
CA VAL A 56 27.38 1.58 -46.10
C VAL A 56 26.70 0.25 -45.79
N SER A 57 26.57 -0.08 -44.51
CA SER A 57 25.78 -1.23 -44.06
C SER A 57 24.31 -0.86 -44.16
N ILE A 58 23.52 -1.76 -44.74
CA ILE A 58 22.08 -1.57 -44.90
C ILE A 58 21.29 -2.59 -44.12
N ILE A 59 20.07 -2.24 -43.73
CA ILE A 59 19.07 -3.14 -43.18
C ILE A 59 17.72 -2.85 -43.83
N MET A 60 16.90 -3.89 -43.94
CA MET A 60 15.52 -3.71 -44.41
C MET A 60 14.61 -3.34 -43.23
N ALA A 61 13.77 -2.35 -43.43
CA ALA A 61 12.71 -2.02 -42.48
C ALA A 61 11.66 -3.16 -42.44
N THR A 62 11.49 -3.76 -41.28
CA THR A 62 10.57 -4.91 -41.08
C THR A 62 9.55 -4.58 -40.02
N GLN A 63 8.41 -5.24 -40.04
CA GLN A 63 7.44 -5.18 -38.97
C GLN A 63 7.97 -5.84 -37.71
N ALA A 64 7.76 -5.20 -36.56
CA ALA A 64 8.18 -5.67 -35.26
C ALA A 64 7.18 -5.26 -34.16
N ASP A 65 7.16 -6.06 -33.10
CA ASP A 65 6.39 -5.76 -31.91
C ASP A 65 7.24 -4.95 -30.92
N PHE A 66 6.69 -3.85 -30.49
CA PHE A 66 7.30 -2.95 -29.53
C PHE A 66 6.52 -3.00 -28.22
N THR A 67 7.23 -3.27 -27.14
CA THR A 67 6.67 -3.21 -25.78
C THR A 67 7.54 -2.27 -24.95
N GLU A 68 6.95 -1.20 -24.49
CA GLU A 68 7.60 -0.31 -23.53
C GLU A 68 7.44 -0.89 -22.13
N MET A 69 8.53 -0.96 -21.41
CA MET A 69 8.56 -1.53 -20.06
C MET A 69 9.15 -0.54 -19.07
N VAL A 70 8.51 -0.38 -17.92
CA VAL A 70 9.03 0.37 -16.78
C VAL A 70 9.56 -0.62 -15.74
N THR A 71 10.85 -0.54 -15.44
CA THR A 71 11.48 -1.39 -14.42
C THR A 71 11.04 -0.97 -13.02
N VAL A 72 10.74 -1.95 -12.19
CA VAL A 72 10.29 -1.77 -10.82
C VAL A 72 11.02 -2.71 -9.88
N SER A 73 11.21 -2.26 -8.64
CA SER A 73 11.74 -3.10 -7.56
C SER A 73 11.10 -2.70 -6.23
N GLY A 74 11.01 -3.66 -5.31
CA GLY A 74 10.41 -3.40 -4.02
C GLY A 74 10.33 -4.65 -3.16
N SER A 75 9.46 -4.62 -2.17
CA SER A 75 9.24 -5.73 -1.25
C SER A 75 7.79 -6.21 -1.30
N LEU A 76 7.61 -7.51 -1.08
CA LEU A 76 6.28 -8.10 -0.97
C LEU A 76 5.61 -7.67 0.34
N VAL A 77 4.37 -7.25 0.24
CA VAL A 77 3.55 -6.81 1.37
C VAL A 77 2.16 -7.44 1.29
N PRO A 78 1.47 -7.57 2.41
CA PRO A 78 0.06 -7.96 2.37
C PRO A 78 -0.74 -6.87 1.65
N ARG A 79 -1.74 -7.27 0.87
CA ARG A 79 -2.68 -6.31 0.29
C ARG A 79 -3.49 -5.61 1.37
N ASP A 80 -4.11 -6.39 2.24
CA ASP A 80 -4.87 -5.91 3.39
C ASP A 80 -4.39 -6.66 4.64
N GLU A 81 -3.87 -5.93 5.62
CA GLU A 81 -3.44 -6.50 6.90
C GLU A 81 -4.47 -6.16 7.98
N ILE A 82 -4.92 -7.17 8.68
CA ILE A 82 -5.85 -7.05 9.80
C ILE A 82 -5.07 -7.24 11.09
N LEU A 83 -5.14 -6.24 11.95
CA LEU A 83 -4.52 -6.24 13.26
C LEU A 83 -5.55 -6.72 14.28
N VAL A 84 -5.28 -7.86 14.93
CA VAL A 84 -6.15 -8.43 15.95
C VAL A 84 -5.58 -8.11 17.33
N ALA A 85 -6.24 -7.19 18.02
CA ALA A 85 -5.99 -6.85 19.40
C ALA A 85 -7.09 -7.47 20.31
N PRO A 86 -6.85 -7.65 21.61
CA PRO A 86 -7.87 -8.12 22.52
C PRO A 86 -8.92 -7.02 22.74
N GLU A 87 -10.21 -7.38 22.77
CA GLU A 87 -11.29 -6.46 23.13
C GLU A 87 -11.40 -6.23 24.64
N VAL A 88 -10.82 -7.16 25.42
CA VAL A 88 -10.73 -7.07 26.89
C VAL A 88 -9.27 -7.13 27.31
N GLU A 89 -8.87 -6.16 28.11
CA GLU A 89 -7.48 -6.00 28.56
C GLU A 89 -7.26 -6.51 29.98
N GLY A 90 -6.01 -6.79 30.31
CA GLY A 90 -5.62 -7.20 31.66
C GLY A 90 -5.84 -8.67 31.98
N PHE A 91 -6.24 -9.48 31.01
CA PHE A 91 -6.36 -10.94 31.16
C PHE A 91 -5.13 -11.64 30.60
N ARG A 92 -4.73 -12.75 31.24
CA ARG A 92 -3.63 -13.58 30.73
C ARG A 92 -4.12 -14.50 29.62
N VAL A 93 -3.24 -14.73 28.64
CA VAL A 93 -3.48 -15.77 27.62
C VAL A 93 -3.37 -17.14 28.26
N LEU A 94 -4.46 -17.89 28.21
CA LEU A 94 -4.55 -19.27 28.72
C LEU A 94 -4.08 -20.25 27.65
N GLU A 95 -4.61 -20.13 26.44
CA GLU A 95 -4.38 -21.05 25.33
C GLU A 95 -4.23 -20.30 24.01
N LEU A 96 -3.36 -20.79 23.14
CA LEU A 96 -3.23 -20.36 21.75
C LEU A 96 -3.68 -21.52 20.86
N ARG A 97 -4.58 -21.26 19.92
CA ARG A 97 -5.14 -22.28 19.02
C ARG A 97 -4.58 -22.24 17.62
N VAL A 98 -3.80 -21.22 17.31
CA VAL A 98 -3.23 -20.99 15.99
C VAL A 98 -1.79 -20.50 16.10
N ASP A 99 -1.01 -20.73 15.05
CA ASP A 99 0.36 -20.26 14.94
C ASP A 99 0.60 -19.48 13.64
N GLU A 100 1.81 -18.92 13.49
CA GLU A 100 2.23 -18.24 12.26
C GLU A 100 2.22 -19.23 11.08
N GLY A 101 1.61 -18.82 9.97
CA GLY A 101 1.42 -19.64 8.78
C GLY A 101 0.09 -20.42 8.73
N ASP A 102 -0.71 -20.40 9.79
CA ASP A 102 -2.02 -21.03 9.78
C ASP A 102 -3.05 -20.20 8.99
N ARG A 103 -3.94 -20.91 8.29
CA ARG A 103 -5.10 -20.30 7.65
C ARG A 103 -6.29 -20.33 8.58
N VAL A 104 -6.95 -19.21 8.75
CA VAL A 104 -8.10 -19.02 9.64
C VAL A 104 -9.31 -18.52 8.87
N LYS A 105 -10.49 -18.86 9.35
CA LYS A 105 -11.77 -18.34 8.87
C LYS A 105 -12.33 -17.32 9.86
N LYS A 106 -13.18 -16.45 9.37
CA LYS A 106 -13.92 -15.50 10.20
C LYS A 106 -14.65 -16.23 11.34
N GLY A 107 -14.40 -15.81 12.57
CA GLY A 107 -15.00 -16.39 13.78
C GLY A 107 -14.16 -17.47 14.44
N ASP A 108 -13.11 -18.00 13.81
CA ASP A 108 -12.21 -18.97 14.42
C ASP A 108 -11.56 -18.37 15.66
N VAL A 109 -11.45 -19.19 16.73
CA VAL A 109 -10.80 -18.78 17.98
C VAL A 109 -9.29 -18.88 17.81
N LEU A 110 -8.61 -17.75 17.95
CA LEU A 110 -7.15 -17.62 17.84
C LEU A 110 -6.46 -17.84 19.18
N ALA A 111 -7.03 -17.27 20.24
CA ALA A 111 -6.55 -17.40 21.62
C ALA A 111 -7.71 -17.37 22.60
N ILE A 112 -7.50 -17.98 23.75
CA ILE A 112 -8.43 -17.95 24.88
C ILE A 112 -7.72 -17.25 26.04
N LEU A 113 -8.40 -16.26 26.62
CA LEU A 113 -7.93 -15.57 27.81
C LEU A 113 -8.52 -16.23 29.08
N VAL A 114 -7.86 -16.02 30.20
CA VAL A 114 -8.29 -16.51 31.51
C VAL A 114 -9.66 -15.91 31.88
N GLN A 115 -10.65 -16.75 32.24
CA GLN A 115 -12.05 -16.37 32.45
C GLN A 115 -12.50 -16.48 33.91
N GLU A 116 -11.74 -17.15 34.79
CA GLU A 116 -12.17 -17.54 36.13
C GLU A 116 -12.68 -16.35 36.97
N SER A 117 -12.03 -15.20 36.86
CA SER A 117 -12.44 -14.00 37.59
C SER A 117 -13.79 -13.43 37.11
N LEU A 118 -14.07 -13.53 35.81
CA LEU A 118 -15.33 -13.10 35.21
C LEU A 118 -16.48 -14.08 35.59
N ASP A 119 -16.20 -15.38 35.58
CA ASP A 119 -17.18 -16.40 35.99
C ASP A 119 -17.56 -16.23 37.45
N ALA A 120 -16.60 -15.93 38.34
CA ALA A 120 -16.88 -15.64 39.77
C ALA A 120 -17.73 -14.35 39.91
N GLN A 121 -17.44 -13.31 39.16
CA GLN A 121 -18.24 -12.06 39.15
C GLN A 121 -19.65 -12.28 38.60
N LEU A 122 -19.81 -13.10 37.56
CA LEU A 122 -21.11 -13.47 37.01
C LEU A 122 -21.95 -14.22 38.05
N ALA A 123 -21.38 -15.24 38.73
CA ALA A 123 -22.06 -15.96 39.78
C ALA A 123 -22.50 -15.03 40.93
N GLN A 124 -21.68 -14.04 41.31
CA GLN A 124 -22.06 -13.01 42.27
C GLN A 124 -23.27 -12.17 41.80
N LYS A 125 -23.28 -11.76 40.53
CA LYS A 125 -24.44 -11.00 39.99
C LYS A 125 -25.70 -11.82 39.89
N GLU A 126 -25.60 -13.10 39.59
CA GLU A 126 -26.74 -14.04 39.58
C GLU A 126 -27.35 -14.20 40.97
N ALA A 127 -26.52 -14.32 42.01
CA ALA A 127 -26.98 -14.34 43.38
C ALA A 127 -27.68 -13.01 43.79
N MET A 128 -27.14 -11.87 43.33
CA MET A 128 -27.79 -10.58 43.55
C MET A 128 -29.16 -10.45 42.84
N LEU A 129 -29.26 -10.97 41.62
CA LEU A 129 -30.54 -10.99 40.90
C LEU A 129 -31.57 -11.82 41.61
N ALA A 130 -31.23 -13.02 42.10
CA ALA A 130 -32.11 -13.87 42.88
C ALA A 130 -32.62 -13.14 44.14
N ARG A 131 -31.71 -12.39 44.83
CA ARG A 131 -32.10 -11.56 45.98
C ARG A 131 -33.13 -10.48 45.63
N TRP A 132 -32.92 -9.77 44.52
CA TRP A 132 -33.86 -8.73 44.10
C TRP A 132 -35.19 -9.31 43.62
N GLU A 133 -35.21 -10.48 43.01
CA GLU A 133 -36.43 -11.19 42.63
C GLU A 133 -37.24 -11.58 43.89
N ALA A 134 -36.59 -12.07 44.95
CA ALA A 134 -37.24 -12.30 46.21
C ALA A 134 -37.79 -11.03 46.86
N ALA A 135 -37.03 -9.89 46.78
CA ALA A 135 -37.50 -8.60 47.28
C ALA A 135 -38.70 -8.06 46.50
N ILE A 136 -38.79 -8.26 45.19
CA ILE A 136 -39.94 -7.92 44.37
C ILE A 136 -41.15 -8.73 44.79
N SER A 137 -41.01 -10.05 44.96
CA SER A 137 -42.09 -10.96 45.41
C SER A 137 -42.59 -10.57 46.78
N GLN A 138 -41.71 -10.20 47.73
CA GLN A 138 -42.06 -9.65 49.02
C GLN A 138 -42.85 -8.35 48.90
N SER A 139 -42.43 -7.42 48.02
CA SER A 139 -43.13 -6.16 47.79
C SER A 139 -44.50 -6.37 47.16
N GLU A 140 -44.66 -7.36 46.27
CA GLU A 140 -45.95 -7.73 45.68
C GLU A 140 -46.91 -8.22 46.77
N SER A 141 -46.46 -9.06 47.71
CA SER A 141 -47.25 -9.51 48.85
C SER A 141 -47.66 -8.34 49.76
N GLN A 142 -46.75 -7.39 50.00
CA GLN A 142 -47.03 -6.19 50.78
C GLN A 142 -48.05 -5.26 50.08
N ILE A 143 -47.96 -5.12 48.77
CA ILE A 143 -48.94 -4.36 47.97
C ILE A 143 -50.32 -5.00 48.04
N ALA A 144 -50.40 -6.36 48.02
CA ALA A 144 -51.66 -7.06 48.15
C ALA A 144 -52.29 -6.81 49.53
N ASP A 145 -51.51 -6.87 50.65
CA ASP A 145 -51.98 -6.53 51.99
C ASP A 145 -52.46 -5.09 52.09
N MET A 146 -51.68 -4.10 51.61
CA MET A 146 -52.04 -2.69 51.65
C MET A 146 -53.26 -2.39 50.75
N THR A 147 -53.46 -3.12 49.66
CA THR A 147 -54.61 -3.02 48.80
C THR A 147 -55.90 -3.49 49.52
N ALA A 148 -55.82 -4.62 50.25
CA ALA A 148 -56.92 -5.10 51.07
C ALA A 148 -57.33 -4.12 52.19
N LYS A 149 -56.32 -3.57 52.92
CA LYS A 149 -56.49 -2.55 53.95
C LYS A 149 -57.13 -1.27 53.41
N LEU A 150 -56.71 -0.82 52.25
CA LEU A 150 -57.33 0.34 51.61
C LEU A 150 -58.78 0.06 51.20
N ALA A 151 -59.06 -1.12 50.67
CA ALA A 151 -60.45 -1.50 50.31
C ALA A 151 -61.39 -1.49 51.54
N GLU A 152 -60.91 -2.03 52.66
CA GLU A 152 -61.62 -2.01 53.94
C GLU A 152 -61.84 -0.57 54.41
N ALA A 153 -60.78 0.27 54.47
CA ALA A 153 -60.88 1.66 54.96
C ALA A 153 -61.80 2.49 54.08
N ARG A 154 -61.71 2.32 52.73
CA ARG A 154 -62.64 3.00 51.78
C ARG A 154 -64.10 2.56 51.94
N ALA A 155 -64.34 1.25 52.09
CA ALA A 155 -65.72 0.75 52.35
C ALA A 155 -66.34 1.33 53.64
N ASN A 156 -65.48 1.42 54.73
CA ASN A 156 -65.95 2.04 55.99
C ASN A 156 -66.24 3.56 55.84
N PHE A 157 -65.41 4.27 55.06
CA PHE A 157 -65.63 5.69 54.79
C PHE A 157 -66.88 5.92 53.91
N GLU A 158 -67.05 5.13 52.85
CA GLU A 158 -68.21 5.24 51.96
C GLU A 158 -69.56 4.95 52.73
N ARG A 159 -69.57 3.99 53.64
CA ARG A 159 -70.74 3.74 54.53
C ARG A 159 -70.98 4.87 55.52
N ALA A 160 -69.92 5.61 55.89
CA ALA A 160 -70.08 6.76 56.82
C ALA A 160 -70.72 8.02 56.18
N LYS A 161 -70.55 8.20 54.87
CA LYS A 161 -71.10 9.39 54.13
C LYS A 161 -72.62 9.59 54.30
N PRO A 162 -73.50 8.61 54.01
CA PRO A 162 -74.91 8.75 54.19
C PRO A 162 -75.32 8.93 55.65
N LEU A 163 -74.66 8.25 56.59
CA LEU A 163 -74.91 8.33 58.01
C LEU A 163 -74.63 9.74 58.61
N LYS A 164 -73.57 10.40 58.11
CA LYS A 164 -73.27 11.77 58.48
C LYS A 164 -74.35 12.74 57.94
N ASN A 165 -74.74 12.52 56.68
CA ASN A 165 -75.81 13.40 56.05
C ASN A 165 -77.17 13.28 56.72
N SER A 166 -77.48 12.12 57.28
CA SER A 166 -78.72 11.88 58.04
C SER A 166 -78.64 12.24 59.53
N GLY A 167 -77.45 12.72 60.03
CA GLY A 167 -77.29 13.14 61.43
C GLY A 167 -77.02 12.02 62.41
N TYR A 168 -76.89 10.72 61.93
CA TYR A 168 -76.65 9.56 62.80
C TYR A 168 -75.18 9.30 63.12
N LEU A 169 -74.27 10.14 62.54
CA LEU A 169 -72.77 9.97 62.78
C LEU A 169 -72.21 11.33 63.21
N SER A 170 -71.33 11.30 64.26
CA SER A 170 -70.62 12.48 64.70
C SER A 170 -69.60 12.96 63.66
N GLY A 171 -69.34 14.29 63.57
CA GLY A 171 -68.31 14.85 62.68
C GLY A 171 -66.94 14.24 62.93
N THR A 172 -66.56 14.08 64.19
CA THR A 172 -65.22 13.49 64.57
C THR A 172 -65.08 12.05 64.08
N THR A 173 -66.10 11.21 64.18
CA THR A 173 -66.07 9.84 63.66
C THR A 173 -65.98 9.79 62.13
N PHE A 174 -66.63 10.69 61.43
CA PHE A 174 -66.51 10.83 59.98
C PHE A 174 -65.11 11.23 59.56
N ASP A 175 -64.57 12.26 60.22
CA ASP A 175 -63.18 12.75 59.91
C ASP A 175 -62.13 11.69 60.21
N GLN A 176 -62.34 10.87 61.27
CA GLN A 176 -61.45 9.71 61.57
C GLN A 176 -61.47 8.67 60.44
N ARG A 177 -62.68 8.32 59.89
CA ARG A 177 -62.75 7.32 58.81
C ARG A 177 -62.16 7.87 57.50
N GLN A 178 -62.35 9.17 57.26
CA GLN A 178 -61.74 9.85 56.11
C GLN A 178 -60.22 9.83 56.23
N ALA A 179 -59.66 10.14 57.39
CA ALA A 179 -58.24 10.13 57.68
C ALA A 179 -57.68 8.72 57.54
N ALA A 180 -58.36 7.68 58.02
CA ALA A 180 -57.99 6.30 57.87
C ALA A 180 -57.91 5.85 56.41
N ALA A 181 -58.88 6.22 55.57
CA ALA A 181 -58.86 5.92 54.13
C ALA A 181 -57.70 6.59 53.42
N LYS A 182 -57.44 7.90 53.72
CA LYS A 182 -56.28 8.63 53.17
C LYS A 182 -54.94 8.03 53.62
N SER A 183 -54.83 7.61 54.91
CA SER A 183 -53.64 6.94 55.41
C SER A 183 -53.36 5.61 54.71
N ALA A 184 -54.39 4.78 54.52
CA ALA A 184 -54.26 3.51 53.81
C ALA A 184 -53.87 3.72 52.34
N GLU A 185 -54.38 4.77 51.71
CA GLU A 185 -53.97 5.15 50.32
C GLU A 185 -52.49 5.53 50.24
N ALA A 186 -52.01 6.34 51.19
CA ALA A 186 -50.61 6.74 51.26
C ALA A 186 -49.69 5.50 51.56
N GLN A 187 -50.15 4.58 52.39
CA GLN A 187 -49.40 3.32 52.67
C GLN A 187 -49.33 2.43 51.41
N LEU A 188 -50.38 2.32 50.62
CA LEU A 188 -50.35 1.58 49.36
C LEU A 188 -49.39 2.26 48.36
N ALA A 189 -49.44 3.62 48.28
CA ALA A 189 -48.52 4.33 47.43
C ALA A 189 -47.05 4.12 47.82
N ALA A 190 -46.74 4.11 49.12
CA ALA A 190 -45.42 3.82 49.64
C ALA A 190 -44.94 2.39 49.30
N ALA A 191 -45.84 1.39 49.46
CA ALA A 191 -45.56 -0.01 49.11
C ALA A 191 -45.25 -0.17 47.60
N ARG A 192 -45.99 0.53 46.71
CA ARG A 192 -45.74 0.56 45.27
C ARG A 192 -44.39 1.23 44.95
N GLY A 193 -44.06 2.30 45.65
CA GLY A 193 -42.75 2.95 45.52
C GLY A 193 -41.59 2.01 45.90
N GLY A 194 -41.78 1.21 46.98
CA GLY A 194 -40.80 0.18 47.36
C GLY A 194 -40.61 -0.88 46.29
N MET A 195 -41.68 -1.34 45.64
CA MET A 195 -41.57 -2.30 44.52
C MET A 195 -40.86 -1.67 43.31
N GLN A 196 -41.17 -0.43 42.97
CA GLN A 196 -40.44 0.25 41.88
C GLN A 196 -38.96 0.40 42.14
N LEU A 197 -38.57 0.67 43.40
CA LEU A 197 -37.17 0.71 43.80
C LEU A 197 -36.51 -0.65 43.60
N ALA A 198 -37.14 -1.75 44.07
CA ALA A 198 -36.60 -3.10 43.91
C ALA A 198 -36.47 -3.51 42.45
N GLN A 199 -37.41 -3.10 41.60
CA GLN A 199 -37.33 -3.31 40.14
C GLN A 199 -36.20 -2.52 39.50
N ALA A 200 -35.95 -1.27 39.89
CA ALA A 200 -34.85 -0.45 39.41
C ALA A 200 -33.52 -1.04 39.79
N GLU A 201 -33.37 -1.52 41.03
CA GLU A 201 -32.15 -2.18 41.49
C GLU A 201 -31.88 -3.49 40.73
N LYS A 202 -32.94 -4.29 40.47
CA LYS A 202 -32.83 -5.49 39.62
C LYS A 202 -32.33 -5.11 38.23
N ALA A 203 -32.89 -4.11 37.59
CA ALA A 203 -32.52 -3.65 36.26
C ALA A 203 -31.06 -3.17 36.22
N GLN A 204 -30.56 -2.52 37.26
CA GLN A 204 -29.17 -2.12 37.41
C GLN A 204 -28.24 -3.34 37.42
N VAL A 205 -28.56 -4.35 38.23
CA VAL A 205 -27.74 -5.58 38.30
C VAL A 205 -27.78 -6.36 36.98
N GLU A 206 -28.92 -6.40 36.30
CA GLU A 206 -29.05 -7.00 34.97
C GLU A 206 -28.14 -6.29 33.93
N ALA A 207 -28.03 -4.96 33.99
CA ALA A 207 -27.13 -4.20 33.13
C ALA A 207 -25.67 -4.56 33.39
N GLN A 208 -25.28 -4.66 34.67
CA GLN A 208 -23.92 -5.09 35.05
C GLN A 208 -23.62 -6.54 34.63
N ARG A 209 -24.62 -7.44 34.74
CA ARG A 209 -24.48 -8.83 34.26
C ARG A 209 -24.27 -8.88 32.75
N ARG A 210 -25.01 -8.07 31.96
CA ARG A 210 -24.80 -7.99 30.50
C ARG A 210 -23.39 -7.53 30.15
N GLU A 211 -22.84 -6.53 30.86
CA GLU A 211 -21.47 -6.07 30.67
C GLU A 211 -20.46 -7.20 30.93
N LEU A 212 -20.62 -7.96 32.02
CA LEU A 212 -19.74 -9.08 32.34
C LEU A 212 -19.85 -10.21 31.31
N LEU A 213 -21.04 -10.50 30.81
CA LEU A 213 -21.25 -11.48 29.74
C LEU A 213 -20.56 -11.07 28.45
N TRP A 214 -20.62 -9.78 28.10
CA TRP A 214 -19.91 -9.23 26.98
C TRP A 214 -18.38 -9.37 27.16
N LYS A 215 -17.85 -8.99 28.32
CA LYS A 215 -16.43 -9.19 28.64
C LYS A 215 -16.02 -10.64 28.52
N ARG A 216 -16.85 -11.57 29.06
CA ARG A 216 -16.59 -13.01 29.01
C ARG A 216 -16.60 -13.56 27.58
N SER A 217 -17.53 -13.11 26.74
CA SER A 217 -17.58 -13.56 25.34
C SER A 217 -16.36 -13.09 24.55
N ASN A 218 -15.77 -11.94 24.92
CA ASN A 218 -14.61 -11.35 24.25
C ASN A 218 -13.27 -11.79 24.85
N THR A 219 -13.28 -12.74 25.82
CA THR A 219 -12.05 -13.45 26.22
C THR A 219 -11.62 -14.48 25.17
N ASP A 220 -12.52 -14.93 24.30
CA ASP A 220 -12.17 -15.66 23.09
C ASP A 220 -11.76 -14.66 22.01
N VAL A 221 -10.47 -14.53 21.78
CA VAL A 221 -9.95 -13.69 20.69
C VAL A 221 -10.21 -14.39 19.36
N ARG A 222 -11.03 -13.80 18.50
CA ARG A 222 -11.48 -14.40 17.24
C ARG A 222 -10.98 -13.68 16.01
N ALA A 223 -10.84 -14.42 14.91
CA ALA A 223 -10.50 -13.88 13.61
C ALA A 223 -11.68 -13.03 13.04
N PRO A 224 -11.48 -11.75 12.70
CA PRO A 224 -12.55 -10.92 12.15
C PRO A 224 -12.83 -11.19 10.67
N ALA A 225 -11.92 -11.87 9.95
CA ALA A 225 -12.05 -12.24 8.55
C ALA A 225 -11.21 -13.47 8.22
N ASP A 226 -11.46 -14.04 7.04
CA ASP A 226 -10.65 -15.14 6.49
C ASP A 226 -9.25 -14.64 6.10
N GLY A 227 -8.22 -15.44 6.36
CA GLY A 227 -6.86 -15.06 5.98
C GLY A 227 -5.77 -16.00 6.48
N LEU A 228 -4.53 -15.54 6.32
CA LEU A 228 -3.33 -16.23 6.78
C LEU A 228 -2.72 -15.46 7.95
N ILE A 229 -2.37 -16.13 9.03
CA ILE A 229 -1.64 -15.51 10.15
C ILE A 229 -0.21 -15.23 9.72
N SER A 230 0.12 -13.96 9.56
CA SER A 230 1.46 -13.53 9.19
C SER A 230 2.39 -13.36 10.38
N ARG A 231 1.82 -13.02 11.55
CA ARG A 231 2.59 -12.82 12.78
C ARG A 231 1.75 -13.06 14.03
N ARG A 232 2.35 -13.67 15.04
CA ARG A 232 1.79 -13.89 16.36
C ARG A 232 2.72 -13.32 17.43
N THR A 233 2.26 -12.30 18.14
CA THR A 233 2.99 -11.73 19.29
C THR A 233 2.49 -12.30 20.61
N ALA A 234 1.25 -12.81 20.62
CA ALA A 234 0.64 -13.43 21.77
C ALA A 234 1.46 -14.63 22.27
N ARG A 235 1.62 -14.73 23.61
CA ARG A 235 2.33 -15.82 24.28
C ARG A 235 1.48 -16.34 25.43
N ILE A 236 1.47 -17.66 25.65
CA ILE A 236 0.81 -18.28 26.79
C ILE A 236 1.37 -17.69 28.09
N GLY A 237 0.50 -17.29 29.01
CA GLY A 237 0.85 -16.61 30.25
C GLY A 237 1.11 -15.11 30.12
N GLY A 238 1.24 -14.58 28.90
CA GLY A 238 1.36 -13.14 28.62
C GLY A 238 0.06 -12.40 28.89
N MET A 239 0.16 -11.12 29.22
CA MET A 239 -1.01 -10.24 29.41
C MET A 239 -1.55 -9.78 28.07
N ALA A 240 -2.85 -9.87 27.87
CA ALA A 240 -3.55 -9.27 26.75
C ALA A 240 -3.65 -7.75 26.98
N ALA A 241 -2.96 -6.97 26.14
CA ALA A 241 -2.94 -5.52 26.20
C ALA A 241 -3.38 -4.94 24.85
N GLY A 242 -4.28 -3.98 24.87
CA GLY A 242 -4.75 -3.30 23.65
C GLY A 242 -3.78 -2.21 23.17
N ALA A 243 -3.01 -1.62 24.09
CA ALA A 243 -1.99 -0.64 23.76
C ALA A 243 -0.66 -1.35 23.47
N GLY A 244 -0.24 -1.34 22.20
CA GLY A 244 1.03 -1.93 21.80
C GLY A 244 0.94 -2.74 20.52
N GLU A 245 1.75 -3.79 20.43
CA GLU A 245 1.75 -4.67 19.27
C GLU A 245 0.51 -5.59 19.30
N PRO A 246 -0.23 -5.73 18.18
CA PRO A 246 -1.42 -6.56 18.12
C PRO A 246 -1.07 -8.03 18.38
N MET A 247 -1.98 -8.79 19.01
CA MET A 247 -1.77 -10.21 19.34
C MET A 247 -1.54 -11.08 18.10
N PHE A 248 -2.25 -10.77 17.02
CA PHE A 248 -2.10 -11.44 15.73
C PHE A 248 -2.16 -10.43 14.59
N ARG A 249 -1.47 -10.75 13.49
CA ARG A 249 -1.60 -10.07 12.20
C ARG A 249 -2.11 -11.08 11.19
N ILE A 250 -3.18 -10.75 10.49
CA ILE A 250 -3.82 -11.60 9.51
C ILE A 250 -3.76 -10.93 8.14
N VAL A 251 -3.24 -11.62 7.15
CA VAL A 251 -3.33 -11.21 5.74
C VAL A 251 -4.68 -11.62 5.22
N ALA A 252 -5.54 -10.65 4.97
CA ALA A 252 -6.88 -10.91 4.47
C ALA A 252 -6.81 -11.64 3.12
N ARG A 253 -7.60 -12.71 2.97
CA ARG A 253 -7.66 -13.56 1.78
C ARG A 253 -6.32 -14.13 1.31
N SER A 254 -5.25 -14.00 2.12
CA SER A 254 -3.87 -14.37 1.78
C SER A 254 -3.29 -13.63 0.55
N GLU A 255 -3.85 -12.48 0.18
CA GLU A 255 -3.46 -11.71 -1.00
C GLU A 255 -2.18 -10.92 -0.76
N ILE A 256 -1.21 -11.08 -1.66
CA ILE A 256 0.11 -10.45 -1.62
C ILE A 256 0.26 -9.46 -2.78
N GLU A 257 0.90 -8.34 -2.52
CA GLU A 257 1.26 -7.32 -3.49
C GLU A 257 2.76 -7.01 -3.43
N LEU A 258 3.30 -6.56 -4.54
CA LEU A 258 4.60 -5.90 -4.55
C LEU A 258 4.37 -4.40 -4.27
N ASP A 259 4.99 -3.88 -3.23
CA ASP A 259 5.14 -2.44 -2.99
C ASP A 259 6.38 -1.99 -3.75
N ALA A 260 6.17 -1.53 -4.97
CA ALA A 260 7.24 -1.18 -5.91
C ALA A 260 7.48 0.33 -5.92
N GLU A 261 8.75 0.69 -6.05
CA GLU A 261 9.19 2.07 -6.24
C GLU A 261 9.51 2.33 -7.71
N VAL A 262 9.08 3.48 -8.21
CA VAL A 262 9.23 3.91 -9.61
C VAL A 262 9.68 5.37 -9.62
N ILE A 263 10.63 5.71 -10.48
CA ILE A 263 11.08 7.11 -10.66
C ILE A 263 9.94 7.97 -11.21
N GLU A 264 9.86 9.21 -10.74
CA GLU A 264 8.81 10.17 -11.08
C GLU A 264 8.57 10.30 -12.61
N THR A 265 9.64 10.32 -13.41
CA THR A 265 9.57 10.44 -14.87
C THR A 265 8.91 9.23 -15.56
N GLU A 266 9.05 8.03 -14.99
CA GLU A 266 8.47 6.81 -15.51
C GLU A 266 7.05 6.55 -14.92
N LEU A 267 6.77 7.10 -13.74
CA LEU A 267 5.49 6.93 -13.06
C LEU A 267 4.31 7.41 -13.92
N ALA A 268 4.50 8.50 -14.68
CA ALA A 268 3.47 9.04 -15.58
C ALA A 268 3.02 8.06 -16.68
N LYS A 269 3.86 7.06 -17.01
CA LYS A 269 3.55 6.01 -17.99
C LYS A 269 2.79 4.83 -17.40
N VAL A 270 2.82 4.69 -16.07
CA VAL A 270 2.20 3.56 -15.37
C VAL A 270 0.75 3.88 -15.07
N THR A 271 -0.15 3.00 -15.48
CA THR A 271 -1.59 3.10 -15.19
C THR A 271 -2.11 1.82 -14.57
N THR A 272 -3.20 1.93 -13.81
CA THR A 272 -3.87 0.77 -13.22
C THR A 272 -4.34 -0.21 -14.30
N GLY A 273 -4.32 -1.51 -13.97
CA GLY A 273 -4.71 -2.59 -14.89
C GLY A 273 -3.59 -3.06 -15.83
N LYS A 274 -2.42 -2.41 -15.85
CA LYS A 274 -1.29 -2.85 -16.66
C LYS A 274 -0.70 -4.14 -16.11
N LYS A 275 -0.28 -5.03 -17.02
CA LYS A 275 0.40 -6.27 -16.69
C LYS A 275 1.84 -6.01 -16.24
N ALA A 276 2.31 -6.82 -15.32
CA ALA A 276 3.68 -6.78 -14.85
C ALA A 276 4.23 -8.19 -14.76
N ARG A 277 5.50 -8.37 -15.08
CA ARG A 277 6.25 -9.60 -14.86
C ARG A 277 7.24 -9.35 -13.76
N ILE A 278 7.07 -10.04 -12.64
CA ILE A 278 7.82 -9.81 -11.41
C ILE A 278 8.62 -11.06 -11.07
N ASN A 279 9.92 -10.90 -10.94
CA ASN A 279 10.80 -11.95 -10.47
C ASN A 279 10.96 -11.84 -8.95
N VAL A 280 10.43 -12.82 -8.24
CA VAL A 280 10.45 -12.89 -6.76
C VAL A 280 11.59 -13.79 -6.33
N ALA A 281 12.40 -13.32 -5.41
CA ALA A 281 13.53 -14.09 -4.87
C ALA A 281 13.07 -15.43 -4.27
N GLY A 282 13.62 -16.53 -4.77
CA GLY A 282 13.32 -17.90 -4.32
C GLY A 282 12.02 -18.50 -4.90
N VAL A 283 11.24 -17.76 -5.68
CA VAL A 283 10.02 -18.26 -6.34
C VAL A 283 10.15 -18.27 -7.85
N GLY A 284 10.81 -17.25 -8.43
CA GLY A 284 10.94 -17.05 -9.87
C GLY A 284 9.95 -16.02 -10.40
N ASP A 285 9.60 -16.14 -11.68
CA ASP A 285 8.73 -15.19 -12.37
C ASP A 285 7.26 -15.41 -12.00
N VAL A 286 6.61 -14.34 -11.60
CA VAL A 286 5.18 -14.26 -11.24
C VAL A 286 4.54 -13.17 -12.08
N GLU A 287 3.39 -13.46 -12.66
CA GLU A 287 2.60 -12.44 -13.34
C GLU A 287 1.80 -11.62 -12.32
N GLY A 288 1.77 -10.32 -12.52
CA GLY A 288 1.04 -9.40 -11.67
C GLY A 288 0.26 -8.36 -12.46
N THR A 289 -0.56 -7.62 -11.76
CA THR A 289 -1.35 -6.51 -12.33
C THR A 289 -1.22 -5.28 -11.46
N VAL A 290 -0.96 -4.13 -12.07
CA VAL A 290 -0.93 -2.84 -11.37
C VAL A 290 -2.32 -2.54 -10.81
N ARG A 291 -2.46 -2.58 -9.49
CA ARG A 291 -3.72 -2.28 -8.81
C ARG A 291 -3.83 -0.79 -8.45
N LEU A 292 -2.73 -0.19 -8.01
CA LEU A 292 -2.73 1.18 -7.53
C LEU A 292 -1.42 1.87 -7.90
N VAL A 293 -1.53 3.08 -8.40
CA VAL A 293 -0.42 4.03 -8.55
C VAL A 293 -0.63 5.12 -7.51
N SER A 294 0.34 5.32 -6.64
CA SER A 294 0.24 6.35 -5.59
C SER A 294 0.13 7.74 -6.23
N PRO A 295 -0.80 8.58 -5.77
CA PRO A 295 -0.89 9.96 -6.21
C PRO A 295 0.23 10.85 -5.65
N GLU A 296 1.00 10.34 -4.69
CA GLU A 296 2.08 11.07 -4.02
C GLU A 296 3.44 10.51 -4.43
N VAL A 297 4.38 11.44 -4.69
CA VAL A 297 5.79 11.15 -4.93
C VAL A 297 6.57 11.64 -3.71
N ASP A 298 7.44 10.80 -3.18
CA ASP A 298 8.32 11.18 -2.08
C ASP A 298 9.26 12.31 -2.51
N LYS A 299 9.22 13.42 -1.76
CA LYS A 299 9.94 14.64 -2.11
C LYS A 299 11.46 14.52 -2.00
N LEU A 300 11.94 13.61 -1.17
CA LEU A 300 13.37 13.41 -0.92
C LEU A 300 13.97 12.45 -1.95
N THR A 301 13.32 11.31 -2.16
CA THR A 301 13.81 10.25 -3.04
C THR A 301 13.38 10.41 -4.50
N ARG A 302 12.33 11.22 -4.78
CA ARG A 302 11.69 11.37 -6.09
C ARG A 302 11.16 10.07 -6.67
N LEU A 303 10.74 9.16 -5.78
CA LEU A 303 10.13 7.89 -6.13
C LEU A 303 8.62 7.93 -5.85
N GLY A 304 7.84 7.41 -6.77
CA GLY A 304 6.44 7.10 -6.56
C GLY A 304 6.24 5.64 -6.22
N ARG A 305 5.15 5.30 -5.54
CA ARG A 305 4.82 3.92 -5.19
C ARG A 305 3.78 3.34 -6.12
N VAL A 306 4.00 2.10 -6.49
CA VAL A 306 3.07 1.32 -7.32
C VAL A 306 2.79 0.00 -6.62
N ARG A 307 1.51 -0.32 -6.41
CA ARG A 307 1.08 -1.62 -5.86
C ARG A 307 0.72 -2.56 -7.00
N ILE A 308 1.43 -3.66 -7.06
CA ILE A 308 1.24 -4.69 -8.09
C ILE A 308 0.68 -5.94 -7.39
N PHE A 309 -0.54 -6.30 -7.72
CA PHE A 309 -1.20 -7.49 -7.20
C PHE A 309 -0.57 -8.75 -7.80
N LEU A 310 -0.16 -9.70 -6.95
CA LEU A 310 0.51 -10.94 -7.34
C LEU A 310 -0.33 -12.20 -7.04
N GLY A 311 -1.48 -12.04 -6.36
CA GLY A 311 -2.34 -13.18 -6.00
C GLY A 311 -2.11 -13.71 -4.60
N ASP A 312 -2.45 -14.98 -4.39
CA ASP A 312 -2.43 -15.69 -3.11
C ASP A 312 -1.51 -16.92 -3.10
N ASP A 313 -0.51 -16.93 -4.00
CA ASP A 313 0.44 -18.05 -4.09
C ASP A 313 1.16 -18.25 -2.74
N PRO A 314 1.05 -19.44 -2.12
CA PRO A 314 1.63 -19.71 -0.80
C PRO A 314 3.16 -19.68 -0.77
N ARG A 315 3.83 -19.64 -1.93
CA ARG A 315 5.28 -19.48 -2.03
C ARG A 315 5.72 -18.03 -1.83
N LEU A 316 4.81 -17.07 -2.01
CA LEU A 316 5.08 -15.64 -1.81
C LEU A 316 5.20 -15.35 -0.32
N ARG A 317 6.32 -14.79 0.10
CA ARG A 317 6.59 -14.45 1.50
C ARG A 317 6.64 -12.93 1.67
N ILE A 318 5.90 -12.43 2.64
CA ILE A 318 5.95 -11.01 3.03
C ILE A 318 7.38 -10.62 3.39
N GLY A 319 7.81 -9.44 2.92
CA GLY A 319 9.17 -8.93 3.11
C GLY A 319 10.19 -9.43 2.10
N SER A 320 9.85 -10.41 1.23
CA SER A 320 10.74 -10.83 0.16
C SER A 320 10.96 -9.70 -0.84
N PHE A 321 12.21 -9.55 -1.28
CA PHE A 321 12.56 -8.63 -2.34
C PHE A 321 12.11 -9.18 -3.70
N ALA A 322 11.58 -8.31 -4.53
CA ALA A 322 11.21 -8.63 -5.90
C ALA A 322 11.53 -7.48 -6.85
N ARG A 323 11.80 -7.83 -8.09
CA ARG A 323 12.06 -6.89 -9.18
C ARG A 323 11.33 -7.34 -10.44
N GLY A 324 11.05 -6.42 -11.33
CA GLY A 324 10.40 -6.79 -12.58
C GLY A 324 10.16 -5.61 -13.49
N ALA A 325 9.22 -5.77 -14.39
CA ALA A 325 8.86 -4.72 -15.33
C ALA A 325 7.33 -4.67 -15.54
N ILE A 326 6.82 -3.47 -15.65
CA ILE A 326 5.42 -3.19 -15.98
C ILE A 326 5.35 -2.88 -17.48
N GLU A 327 4.44 -3.50 -18.19
CA GLU A 327 4.16 -3.22 -19.60
C GLU A 327 3.30 -1.96 -19.70
N THR A 328 3.90 -0.84 -20.15
CA THR A 328 3.20 0.45 -20.19
C THR A 328 2.55 0.73 -21.54
N ALA A 329 3.20 0.33 -22.63
CA ALA A 329 2.65 0.48 -23.97
C ALA A 329 3.05 -0.71 -24.86
N GLN A 330 2.18 -1.06 -25.77
CA GLN A 330 2.44 -2.02 -26.83
C GLN A 330 2.08 -1.37 -28.18
N SER A 331 2.89 -1.62 -29.19
CA SER A 331 2.64 -1.17 -30.55
C SER A 331 3.19 -2.19 -31.53
N HIS A 332 2.59 -2.26 -32.69
CA HIS A 332 3.06 -3.06 -33.83
C HIS A 332 3.33 -2.11 -34.98
N GLY A 333 4.57 -2.05 -35.46
CA GLY A 333 4.96 -1.08 -36.47
C GLY A 333 6.29 -1.40 -37.12
N ILE A 334 6.73 -0.52 -38.02
CA ILE A 334 8.01 -0.69 -38.75
C ILE A 334 9.16 -0.42 -37.79
N GLY A 335 10.05 -1.39 -37.66
CA GLY A 335 11.24 -1.32 -36.82
C GLY A 335 12.52 -1.07 -37.63
N VAL A 336 13.33 -0.16 -37.13
CA VAL A 336 14.70 0.06 -37.61
C VAL A 336 15.66 0.13 -36.43
N PRO A 337 16.95 -0.23 -36.57
CA PRO A 337 17.90 -0.07 -35.49
C PRO A 337 17.97 1.37 -34.99
N SER A 338 18.14 1.56 -33.68
CA SER A 338 18.26 2.91 -33.11
C SER A 338 19.45 3.70 -33.71
N SER A 339 20.49 3.00 -34.14
CA SER A 339 21.65 3.59 -34.86
C SER A 339 21.31 4.12 -36.24
N ALA A 340 20.20 3.72 -36.83
CA ALA A 340 19.75 4.19 -38.17
C ALA A 340 18.92 5.48 -38.09
N VAL A 341 18.42 5.85 -36.91
CA VAL A 341 17.60 7.05 -36.71
C VAL A 341 18.47 8.16 -36.16
N VAL A 342 18.45 9.30 -36.85
CA VAL A 342 19.14 10.53 -36.42
C VAL A 342 18.10 11.50 -35.86
N PHE A 343 18.35 11.96 -34.63
CA PHE A 343 17.52 12.95 -33.95
C PHE A 343 18.17 14.33 -34.08
N GLU A 344 17.46 15.30 -34.61
CA GLU A 344 17.89 16.72 -34.77
C GLU A 344 16.89 17.69 -34.12
N HIS A 345 17.27 18.98 -34.03
CA HIS A 345 16.45 20.04 -33.48
C HIS A 345 15.21 20.33 -34.37
N GLY A 346 14.31 19.45 -34.50
CA GLY A 346 13.10 19.61 -35.31
C GLY A 346 12.48 18.30 -35.77
N GLY A 347 13.04 17.17 -35.36
CA GLY A 347 12.48 15.86 -35.68
C GLY A 347 13.52 14.77 -35.83
N ALA A 348 13.08 13.65 -36.34
CA ALA A 348 13.94 12.51 -36.61
C ALA A 348 13.93 12.21 -38.13
N PHE A 349 15.05 11.71 -38.62
CA PHE A 349 15.12 11.22 -40.00
C PHE A 349 15.92 9.92 -40.07
N VAL A 350 15.70 9.22 -41.15
CA VAL A 350 16.50 8.03 -41.55
C VAL A 350 17.10 8.29 -42.94
N GLN A 351 18.18 7.60 -43.23
CA GLN A 351 18.80 7.59 -44.56
C GLN A 351 18.41 6.30 -45.26
N ILE A 352 17.63 6.40 -46.34
CA ILE A 352 17.27 5.26 -47.19
C ILE A 352 18.18 5.21 -48.42
N VAL A 353 18.42 4.02 -48.92
CA VAL A 353 19.17 3.85 -50.19
C VAL A 353 18.19 3.52 -51.31
N ARG A 354 18.16 4.38 -52.33
CA ARG A 354 17.36 4.18 -53.55
C ARG A 354 18.23 4.41 -54.75
N ASP A 355 18.27 3.46 -55.66
CA ASP A 355 19.09 3.52 -56.90
C ASP A 355 20.59 3.82 -56.63
N GLY A 356 21.14 3.26 -55.56
CA GLY A 356 22.55 3.48 -55.18
C GLY A 356 22.87 4.85 -54.59
N ARG A 357 21.86 5.66 -54.27
CA ARG A 357 22.00 6.96 -53.64
C ARG A 357 21.30 7.05 -52.31
N VAL A 358 21.85 7.84 -51.40
CA VAL A 358 21.24 8.13 -50.11
C VAL A 358 20.14 9.17 -50.28
N VAL A 359 18.97 8.89 -49.71
CA VAL A 359 17.86 9.84 -49.66
C VAL A 359 17.48 10.03 -48.18
N ARG A 360 17.57 11.27 -47.71
CA ARG A 360 17.13 11.63 -46.37
C ARG A 360 15.58 11.63 -46.30
N ARG A 361 15.01 10.90 -45.36
CA ARG A 361 13.56 10.84 -45.16
C ARG A 361 13.20 11.16 -43.72
N ASN A 362 12.39 12.18 -43.52
CA ASN A 362 11.86 12.53 -42.22
C ASN A 362 10.90 11.43 -41.75
N VAL A 363 11.02 11.07 -40.49
CA VAL A 363 10.23 10.02 -39.87
C VAL A 363 9.66 10.49 -38.55
N LYS A 364 8.55 9.88 -38.14
CA LYS A 364 7.95 10.07 -36.83
C LYS A 364 8.27 8.85 -35.95
N PRO A 365 9.21 8.96 -35.02
CA PRO A 365 9.56 7.85 -34.18
C PRO A 365 8.43 7.52 -33.20
N GLY A 366 8.30 6.25 -32.85
CA GLY A 366 7.39 5.71 -31.83
C GLY A 366 8.15 5.15 -30.65
N LEU A 367 7.76 3.93 -30.23
CA LEU A 367 8.38 3.23 -29.11
C LEU A 367 9.80 2.78 -29.46
N ILE A 368 10.63 2.70 -28.42
CA ILE A 368 11.99 2.16 -28.51
C ILE A 368 12.04 0.88 -27.68
N ALA A 369 12.34 -0.24 -28.31
CA ALA A 369 12.45 -1.51 -27.62
C ALA A 369 13.53 -2.40 -28.25
N ARG A 370 14.29 -3.12 -27.42
CA ARG A 370 15.31 -4.10 -27.88
C ARG A 370 16.30 -3.56 -28.91
N GLY A 371 16.68 -2.27 -28.80
CA GLY A 371 17.61 -1.63 -29.75
C GLY A 371 17.00 -1.23 -31.08
N LEU A 372 15.70 -1.43 -31.27
CA LEU A 372 14.92 -0.96 -32.41
C LEU A 372 14.11 0.28 -32.03
N VAL A 373 13.90 1.16 -33.01
CA VAL A 373 13.01 2.31 -32.96
C VAL A 373 11.82 2.02 -33.87
N GLU A 374 10.62 2.14 -33.33
CA GLU A 374 9.40 2.12 -34.12
C GLU A 374 9.34 3.38 -34.99
N VAL A 375 8.98 3.25 -36.25
CA VAL A 375 8.70 4.34 -37.13
C VAL A 375 7.20 4.33 -37.50
N LYS A 376 6.45 5.29 -36.94
CA LYS A 376 5.01 5.42 -37.16
C LYS A 376 4.64 5.98 -38.54
N GLU A 377 5.45 6.89 -39.02
CA GLU A 377 5.23 7.57 -40.31
C GLU A 377 6.56 7.80 -41.01
N GLY A 378 6.57 7.71 -42.35
CA GLY A 378 7.74 8.06 -43.18
C GLY A 378 8.53 6.86 -43.72
N LEU A 379 8.29 5.63 -43.28
CA LEU A 379 8.87 4.40 -43.84
C LEU A 379 7.80 3.41 -44.26
N SER A 380 8.13 2.59 -45.26
CA SER A 380 7.35 1.42 -45.65
C SER A 380 8.13 0.14 -45.39
N GLU A 381 7.40 -0.95 -45.21
CA GLU A 381 8.02 -2.27 -45.09
C GLU A 381 8.84 -2.59 -46.32
N GLY A 382 10.07 -3.09 -46.13
CA GLY A 382 10.99 -3.39 -47.19
C GLY A 382 11.88 -2.20 -47.63
N ASP A 383 11.67 -0.97 -47.14
CA ASP A 383 12.57 0.14 -47.40
C ASP A 383 14.01 -0.20 -46.90
N VAL A 384 15.00 0.05 -47.73
CA VAL A 384 16.41 -0.22 -47.43
C VAL A 384 16.99 0.99 -46.70
N VAL A 385 17.27 0.80 -45.39
CA VAL A 385 17.76 1.87 -44.51
C VAL A 385 19.23 1.66 -44.23
N VAL A 386 20.00 2.76 -44.14
CA VAL A 386 21.39 2.74 -43.67
C VAL A 386 21.42 2.36 -42.21
N ALA A 387 21.99 1.20 -41.86
CA ALA A 387 21.97 0.62 -40.52
C ALA A 387 22.66 1.49 -39.45
N ARG A 388 23.66 2.26 -39.87
CA ARG A 388 24.30 3.29 -39.06
C ARG A 388 24.29 4.57 -39.83
N ALA A 389 23.36 5.45 -39.51
CA ALA A 389 23.28 6.79 -40.11
C ALA A 389 24.56 7.57 -39.72
N GLY A 390 25.43 7.75 -40.65
CA GLY A 390 26.66 8.55 -40.46
C GLY A 390 26.40 10.02 -40.69
N THR A 391 26.98 10.88 -39.89
CA THR A 391 27.04 12.32 -40.07
C THR A 391 27.79 12.73 -41.35
N PHE A 392 28.38 11.77 -42.04
CA PHE A 392 29.23 12.01 -43.24
C PHE A 392 28.48 11.85 -44.56
N LEU A 393 27.27 11.26 -44.56
CA LEU A 393 26.48 11.05 -45.77
C LEU A 393 25.50 12.21 -45.96
N ARG A 394 25.53 12.84 -47.12
CA ARG A 394 24.60 13.88 -47.53
C ARG A 394 23.50 13.30 -48.40
N ASP A 395 22.41 14.04 -48.49
CA ASP A 395 21.32 13.72 -49.41
C ASP A 395 21.83 13.70 -50.83
N GLY A 396 21.59 12.65 -51.59
CA GLY A 396 22.06 12.45 -52.99
C GLY A 396 23.41 11.76 -53.11
N ASP A 397 24.18 11.53 -52.04
CA ASP A 397 25.48 10.87 -52.11
C ASP A 397 25.36 9.46 -52.70
N ALA A 398 26.26 9.13 -53.66
CA ALA A 398 26.37 7.77 -54.16
C ALA A 398 27.03 6.88 -53.11
N VAL A 399 26.42 5.73 -52.85
CA VAL A 399 26.91 4.74 -51.87
C VAL A 399 26.97 3.34 -52.46
N ARG A 400 27.88 2.54 -51.96
CA ARG A 400 27.94 1.10 -52.20
C ARG A 400 27.35 0.37 -51.01
N THR A 401 26.25 -0.35 -51.24
CA THR A 401 25.60 -1.14 -50.20
C THR A 401 26.43 -2.39 -49.86
N VAL A 402 26.69 -2.58 -48.60
CA VAL A 402 27.23 -3.87 -48.04
C VAL A 402 26.07 -4.53 -47.30
N GLY A 403 25.90 -5.83 -47.50
CA GLY A 403 24.78 -6.58 -46.93
C GLY A 403 24.62 -6.40 -45.42
N PRO A 404 23.57 -6.94 -44.81
CA PRO A 404 23.25 -6.71 -43.42
C PRO A 404 24.43 -7.09 -42.51
N ASP A 405 24.80 -6.17 -41.59
CA ASP A 405 25.88 -6.39 -40.62
C ASP A 405 25.46 -7.59 -39.73
N PRO A 406 26.24 -8.70 -39.72
CA PRO A 406 25.85 -9.90 -38.98
C PRO A 406 25.69 -9.65 -37.48
N LYS A 407 26.30 -8.60 -36.91
CA LYS A 407 26.15 -8.22 -35.48
C LYS A 407 24.80 -7.62 -35.12
N ILE A 408 23.98 -7.24 -36.10
CA ILE A 408 22.62 -6.69 -35.87
C ILE A 408 21.57 -7.79 -35.98
N SER A 409 21.88 -8.91 -36.66
CA SER A 409 20.97 -10.04 -36.83
C SER A 409 20.85 -10.93 -35.56
N GLU A 410 21.78 -10.86 -34.62
CA GLU A 410 21.78 -11.70 -33.39
C GLU A 410 21.01 -11.09 -32.21
N ALA A 411 20.46 -9.90 -32.34
CA ALA A 411 19.62 -9.27 -31.31
C ALA A 411 18.12 -9.64 -31.42
N ARG A 412 17.86 -10.87 -31.84
CA ARG A 412 16.51 -11.47 -31.86
C ARG A 412 16.20 -12.23 -30.59
#